data_d2060ce1418236b29f8329fae6410701
#
_entry.id   d2060ce1418236b29f8329fae6410701
#
_cell.length_a   1.000
_cell.length_b   1.000
_cell.length_c   1.000
_cell.angle_alpha   90.00
_cell.angle_beta   90.00
_cell.angle_gamma   90.00
#
_symmetry.space_group_name_H-M   'P 1'
#
loop_
_entity.id
_entity.type
_entity.pdbx_description
1 polymer ?
#
loop_
_entity_poly.entity_id
_entity_poly.type
_entity_poly.pdbx_seq_one_letter_code
_entity_poly.pdbx_strand_id
1 'polypeptide(L)'
;MKEIPFFKPFSPGEKKTVANLDSHIIEYKKGEYVIRQGEKDSTIFILLKGTLGITKNEVPDAELNTLKVGALFGEVPLITGKSRSTNVIAKNKALVLKMDSYLLKTLDPSILNKFKDHLIKILIRRLDKMDSSMAAFKFEFEKMYRRL
;
A
#
# COMPACT_ATOMS: atom_id res chain seq x y z
N MET A 1 3.46 -16.41 16.25
CA MET A 1 3.50 -15.29 15.28
C MET A 1 2.09 -14.82 15.00
N LYS A 2 1.82 -13.52 15.17
CA LYS A 2 0.50 -12.99 14.83
C LYS A 2 0.26 -13.12 13.34
N GLU A 3 -0.84 -13.74 12.98
CA GLU A 3 -1.21 -13.89 11.59
C GLU A 3 -1.60 -12.53 11.01
N ILE A 4 -0.96 -12.16 9.90
CA ILE A 4 -1.32 -10.96 9.17
C ILE A 4 -2.65 -11.22 8.46
N PRO A 5 -3.69 -10.38 8.67
CA PRO A 5 -5.01 -10.62 8.07
C PRO A 5 -5.00 -10.85 6.56
N PHE A 6 -4.06 -10.21 5.87
CA PHE A 6 -3.87 -10.38 4.43
C PHE A 6 -3.68 -11.85 4.03
N PHE A 7 -3.00 -12.64 4.87
CA PHE A 7 -2.68 -14.04 4.56
C PHE A 7 -3.74 -15.03 5.02
N LYS A 8 -4.81 -14.59 5.68
CA LYS A 8 -5.89 -15.48 6.14
C LYS A 8 -6.47 -16.37 5.03
N PRO A 9 -6.75 -15.86 3.81
CA PRO A 9 -7.28 -16.73 2.75
C PRO A 9 -6.25 -17.68 2.16
N PHE A 10 -4.99 -17.60 2.55
CA PHE A 10 -3.93 -18.44 2.01
C PHE A 10 -3.91 -19.79 2.69
N SER A 11 -3.75 -20.86 1.89
CA SER A 11 -3.54 -22.21 2.42
C SER A 11 -2.16 -22.31 3.10
N PRO A 12 -1.93 -23.34 3.96
CA PRO A 12 -0.61 -23.55 4.54
C PRO A 12 0.51 -23.68 3.50
N GLY A 13 0.24 -24.34 2.38
CA GLY A 13 1.18 -24.48 1.28
C GLY A 13 1.49 -23.14 0.60
N GLU A 14 0.46 -22.32 0.40
CA GLU A 14 0.61 -20.99 -0.17
C GLU A 14 1.39 -20.05 0.77
N LYS A 15 1.11 -20.11 2.07
CA LYS A 15 1.86 -19.35 3.08
C LYS A 15 3.34 -19.74 3.06
N LYS A 16 3.64 -21.02 2.93
CA LYS A 16 5.01 -21.51 2.83
C LYS A 16 5.71 -20.99 1.59
N THR A 17 5.02 -20.98 0.45
CA THR A 17 5.56 -20.43 -0.80
C THR A 17 5.92 -18.96 -0.63
N VAL A 18 5.04 -18.17 -0.03
CA VAL A 18 5.30 -16.75 0.23
C VAL A 18 6.46 -16.58 1.21
N ALA A 19 6.54 -17.40 2.25
CA ALA A 19 7.63 -17.36 3.21
C ALA A 19 8.99 -17.66 2.56
N ASN A 20 9.01 -18.45 1.49
CA ASN A 20 10.24 -18.77 0.77
C ASN A 20 10.72 -17.65 -0.17
N LEU A 21 10.00 -16.51 -0.21
CA LEU A 21 10.40 -15.33 -0.97
C LEU A 21 11.32 -14.40 -0.16
N ASP A 22 12.17 -14.96 0.69
CA ASP A 22 13.08 -14.20 1.57
C ASP A 22 13.94 -13.19 0.82
N SER A 23 14.37 -13.51 -0.42
CA SER A 23 15.16 -12.62 -1.25
C SER A 23 14.41 -11.34 -1.65
N HIS A 24 13.10 -11.33 -1.51
CA HIS A 24 12.23 -10.19 -1.82
C HIS A 24 11.76 -9.46 -0.55
N ILE A 25 12.21 -9.89 0.63
CA ILE A 25 11.92 -9.22 1.90
C ILE A 25 13.07 -8.28 2.22
N ILE A 26 12.76 -7.00 2.35
CA ILE A 26 13.75 -5.95 2.56
C ILE A 26 13.50 -5.29 3.91
N GLU A 27 14.57 -5.10 4.67
CA GLU A 27 14.55 -4.38 5.94
C GLU A 27 14.85 -2.90 5.71
N TYR A 28 14.04 -2.04 6.30
CA TYR A 28 14.25 -0.58 6.31
C TYR A 28 14.41 -0.10 7.75
N LYS A 29 15.39 0.76 7.96
CA LYS A 29 15.61 1.42 9.24
C LYS A 29 14.78 2.70 9.31
N LYS A 30 14.52 3.17 10.52
CA LYS A 30 13.81 4.44 10.75
C LYS A 30 14.41 5.55 9.89
N GLY A 31 13.55 6.25 9.14
CA GLY A 31 13.94 7.36 8.28
C GLY A 31 14.31 6.97 6.85
N GLU A 32 14.48 5.67 6.57
CA GLU A 32 14.78 5.24 5.21
C GLU A 32 13.54 5.26 4.32
N TYR A 33 13.74 5.59 3.04
CA TYR A 33 12.66 5.65 2.05
C TYR A 33 12.43 4.28 1.44
N VAL A 34 11.19 3.81 1.49
CA VAL A 34 10.74 2.64 0.74
C VAL A 34 10.37 3.06 -0.69
N ILE A 35 9.72 4.19 -0.81
CA ILE A 35 9.32 4.80 -2.07
C ILE A 35 9.69 6.28 -2.04
N ARG A 36 10.21 6.79 -3.16
CA ARG A 36 10.47 8.22 -3.34
C ARG A 36 9.54 8.78 -4.39
N GLN A 37 8.93 9.92 -4.09
CA GLN A 37 8.09 10.64 -5.03
C GLN A 37 8.88 10.96 -6.31
N GLY A 38 8.24 10.75 -7.47
CA GLY A 38 8.86 11.01 -8.77
C GLY A 38 9.58 9.83 -9.38
N GLU A 39 9.86 8.77 -8.62
CA GLU A 39 10.46 7.56 -9.19
C GLU A 39 9.51 6.85 -10.14
N LYS A 40 10.06 6.30 -11.21
CA LYS A 40 9.31 5.44 -12.16
C LYS A 40 9.55 4.00 -11.78
N ASP A 41 8.63 3.44 -11.02
CA ASP A 41 8.71 2.08 -10.53
C ASP A 41 7.29 1.57 -10.29
N SER A 42 7.00 0.36 -10.77
CA SER A 42 5.69 -0.28 -10.64
C SER A 42 5.68 -1.44 -9.64
N THR A 43 6.69 -1.51 -8.78
CA THR A 43 6.76 -2.54 -7.75
C THR A 43 5.65 -2.35 -6.71
N ILE A 44 5.03 -3.46 -6.29
CA ILE A 44 4.03 -3.50 -5.22
C ILE A 44 4.70 -3.99 -3.95
N PHE A 45 4.27 -3.46 -2.82
CA PHE A 45 4.84 -3.78 -1.51
C PHE A 45 3.76 -4.24 -0.54
N ILE A 46 4.13 -5.12 0.38
CA ILE A 46 3.31 -5.49 1.55
C ILE A 46 4.14 -5.25 2.79
N LEU A 47 3.58 -4.52 3.76
CA LEU A 47 4.24 -4.27 5.03
C LEU A 47 4.06 -5.49 5.94
N LEU A 48 5.18 -6.15 6.28
CA LEU A 48 5.19 -7.34 7.12
C LEU A 48 5.45 -7.02 8.58
N LYS A 49 6.22 -5.97 8.87
CA LYS A 49 6.58 -5.56 10.23
C LYS A 49 6.88 -4.07 10.24
N GLY A 50 6.52 -3.41 11.34
CA GLY A 50 6.81 -1.98 11.53
C GLY A 50 5.69 -1.08 11.07
N THR A 51 6.02 0.20 10.89
CA THR A 51 5.08 1.26 10.52
C THR A 51 5.73 2.17 9.49
N LEU A 52 4.99 2.55 8.46
CA LEU A 52 5.46 3.46 7.42
C LEU A 52 4.58 4.72 7.40
N GLY A 53 5.18 5.85 7.03
CA GLY A 53 4.47 7.10 6.84
C GLY A 53 4.48 7.54 5.39
N ILE A 54 3.38 8.12 4.93
CA ILE A 54 3.25 8.66 3.57
C ILE A 54 3.37 10.17 3.64
N THR A 55 4.28 10.73 2.82
CA THR A 55 4.49 12.18 2.73
C THR A 55 4.55 12.62 1.27
N LYS A 56 4.48 13.92 1.04
CA LYS A 56 4.72 14.55 -0.27
C LYS A 56 5.78 15.61 -0.15
N ASN A 57 6.57 15.79 -1.20
CA ASN A 57 7.64 16.81 -1.24
C ASN A 57 7.09 18.23 -1.06
N GLU A 58 5.87 18.49 -1.51
CA GLU A 58 5.21 19.81 -1.41
C GLU A 58 4.85 20.18 0.03
N VAL A 59 4.68 19.17 0.90
CA VAL A 59 4.37 19.36 2.32
C VAL A 59 5.20 18.36 3.16
N PRO A 60 6.55 18.53 3.19
CA PRO A 60 7.45 17.52 3.73
C PRO A 60 7.27 17.23 5.22
N ASP A 61 6.77 18.20 5.99
CA ASP A 61 6.56 18.04 7.43
C ASP A 61 5.20 17.46 7.80
N ALA A 62 4.33 17.21 6.80
CA ALA A 62 3.00 16.67 7.02
C ALA A 62 2.95 15.18 6.64
N GLU A 63 2.66 14.32 7.60
CA GLU A 63 2.36 12.93 7.31
C GLU A 63 0.91 12.83 6.85
N LEU A 64 0.73 12.40 5.59
CA LEU A 64 -0.60 12.31 4.98
C LEU A 64 -1.37 11.09 5.42
N ASN A 65 -0.66 10.00 5.71
CA ASN A 65 -1.25 8.73 6.15
C ASN A 65 -0.17 7.86 6.78
N THR A 66 -0.62 6.86 7.53
CA THR A 66 0.24 5.86 8.16
C THR A 66 -0.14 4.48 7.64
N LEU A 67 0.87 3.69 7.25
CA LEU A 67 0.68 2.30 6.82
C LEU A 67 1.04 1.37 7.97
N LYS A 68 0.17 0.41 8.21
CA LYS A 68 0.33 -0.61 9.27
C LYS A 68 0.55 -1.98 8.67
N VAL A 69 0.98 -2.93 9.49
CA VAL A 69 1.22 -4.31 9.10
C VAL A 69 0.02 -4.87 8.31
N GLY A 70 0.30 -5.52 7.20
CA GLY A 70 -0.69 -6.05 6.27
C GLY A 70 -1.08 -5.09 5.15
N ALA A 71 -0.63 -3.83 5.19
CA ALA A 71 -0.93 -2.87 4.14
C ALA A 71 -0.24 -3.27 2.83
N LEU A 72 -1.01 -3.26 1.75
CA LEU A 72 -0.51 -3.37 0.39
C LEU A 72 -0.43 -1.95 -0.17
N PHE A 73 0.73 -1.58 -0.73
CA PHE A 73 0.95 -0.22 -1.22
C PHE A 73 1.87 -0.20 -2.43
N GLY A 74 1.96 0.95 -3.09
CA GLY A 74 2.78 1.11 -4.29
C GLY A 74 2.11 0.64 -5.57
N GLU A 75 0.81 0.34 -5.54
CA GLU A 75 0.06 -0.23 -6.67
C GLU A 75 -0.34 0.79 -7.73
N VAL A 76 -0.39 2.07 -7.40
CA VAL A 76 -0.90 3.10 -8.32
C VAL A 76 -0.09 3.19 -9.62
N PRO A 77 1.26 3.22 -9.60
CA PRO A 77 2.02 3.23 -10.85
C PRO A 77 1.82 1.99 -11.71
N LEU A 78 1.55 0.84 -11.10
CA LEU A 78 1.26 -0.40 -11.83
C LEU A 78 -0.01 -0.26 -12.65
N ILE A 79 -1.02 0.42 -12.10
CA ILE A 79 -2.33 0.59 -12.71
C ILE A 79 -2.33 1.75 -13.72
N THR A 80 -1.72 2.88 -13.35
CA THR A 80 -1.80 4.14 -14.13
C THR A 80 -0.63 4.37 -15.06
N GLY A 81 0.49 3.67 -14.86
CA GLY A 81 1.73 3.93 -15.60
C GLY A 81 2.43 5.23 -15.22
N LYS A 82 1.92 5.95 -14.24
CA LYS A 82 2.50 7.22 -13.78
C LYS A 82 3.62 6.98 -12.78
N SER A 83 4.51 7.97 -12.60
CA SER A 83 5.53 7.91 -11.58
C SER A 83 4.92 7.96 -10.17
N ARG A 84 5.74 7.65 -9.16
CA ARG A 84 5.34 7.67 -7.76
C ARG A 84 4.84 9.07 -7.36
N SER A 85 3.65 9.13 -6.79
CA SER A 85 3.02 10.40 -6.38
C SER A 85 3.34 10.80 -4.95
N THR A 86 3.90 9.88 -4.15
CA THR A 86 4.19 10.12 -2.73
C THR A 86 5.52 9.50 -2.34
N ASN A 87 6.03 9.91 -1.17
CA ASN A 87 7.11 9.23 -0.47
C ASN A 87 6.50 8.26 0.54
N VAL A 88 7.17 7.13 0.76
CA VAL A 88 6.86 6.19 1.85
C VAL A 88 8.13 6.00 2.65
N ILE A 89 8.09 6.36 3.93
CA ILE A 89 9.25 6.41 4.81
C ILE A 89 9.01 5.51 6.03
N ALA A 90 10.03 4.78 6.43
CA ALA A 90 9.96 3.94 7.63
C ALA A 90 9.94 4.80 8.89
N LYS A 91 8.91 4.63 9.72
CA LYS A 91 8.78 5.34 11.01
C LYS A 91 9.54 4.62 12.13
N ASN A 92 9.79 3.35 11.93
CA ASN A 92 10.59 2.49 12.79
C ASN A 92 11.18 1.38 11.92
N LYS A 93 11.85 0.40 12.53
CA LYS A 93 12.38 -0.75 11.79
C LYS A 93 11.23 -1.50 11.11
N ALA A 94 11.28 -1.62 9.80
CA ALA A 94 10.22 -2.20 8.99
C ALA A 94 10.73 -3.32 8.10
N LEU A 95 9.92 -4.36 7.92
CA LEU A 95 10.13 -5.42 6.95
C LEU A 95 9.05 -5.33 5.89
N VAL A 96 9.46 -5.31 4.65
CA VAL A 96 8.56 -5.13 3.50
C VAL A 96 8.82 -6.22 2.47
N LEU A 97 7.74 -6.87 2.02
CA LEU A 97 7.80 -7.79 0.88
C LEU A 97 7.69 -6.98 -0.40
N LYS A 98 8.72 -7.04 -1.23
CA LYS A 98 8.80 -6.33 -2.50
C LYS A 98 8.42 -7.27 -3.64
N MET A 99 7.42 -6.89 -4.43
CA MET A 99 6.94 -7.70 -5.55
C MET A 99 7.04 -6.90 -6.84
N ASP A 100 8.06 -7.19 -7.64
CA ASP A 100 8.21 -6.61 -8.97
C ASP A 100 7.39 -7.40 -10.00
N SER A 101 7.39 -6.91 -11.25
CA SER A 101 6.62 -7.56 -12.31
C SER A 101 7.11 -8.97 -12.62
N TYR A 102 8.40 -9.23 -12.47
CA TYR A 102 8.95 -10.57 -12.68
C TYR A 102 8.42 -11.55 -11.64
N LEU A 103 8.47 -11.18 -10.36
CA LEU A 103 7.94 -12.01 -9.29
C LEU A 103 6.45 -12.28 -9.48
N LEU A 104 5.67 -11.25 -9.82
CA LEU A 104 4.23 -11.40 -10.05
C LEU A 104 3.92 -12.37 -11.18
N LYS A 105 4.73 -12.38 -12.23
CA LYS A 105 4.57 -13.32 -13.36
C LYS A 105 4.95 -14.75 -13.00
N THR A 106 5.84 -14.94 -12.04
CA THR A 106 6.32 -16.27 -11.65
C THR A 106 5.55 -16.88 -10.49
N LEU A 107 4.68 -16.13 -9.83
CA LEU A 107 3.85 -16.64 -8.75
C LEU A 107 2.84 -17.66 -9.25
N ASP A 108 2.56 -18.66 -8.42
CA ASP A 108 1.47 -19.61 -8.64
C ASP A 108 0.16 -18.82 -8.86
N PRO A 109 -0.64 -19.17 -9.88
CA PRO A 109 -1.91 -18.49 -10.16
C PRO A 109 -2.84 -18.36 -8.95
N SER A 110 -2.88 -19.36 -8.09
CA SER A 110 -3.73 -19.33 -6.87
C SER A 110 -3.29 -18.21 -5.93
N ILE A 111 -1.99 -18.03 -5.76
CA ILE A 111 -1.41 -16.98 -4.91
C ILE A 111 -1.62 -15.62 -5.58
N LEU A 112 -1.31 -15.51 -6.86
CA LEU A 112 -1.50 -14.28 -7.62
C LEU A 112 -2.94 -13.79 -7.57
N ASN A 113 -3.91 -14.68 -7.70
CA ASN A 113 -5.33 -14.34 -7.63
C ASN A 113 -5.70 -13.78 -6.25
N LYS A 114 -5.14 -14.31 -5.18
CA LYS A 114 -5.37 -13.78 -3.82
C LYS A 114 -4.79 -12.38 -3.63
N PHE A 115 -3.62 -12.11 -4.21
CA PHE A 115 -3.06 -10.75 -4.24
C PHE A 115 -3.97 -9.79 -5.01
N LYS A 116 -4.45 -10.21 -6.19
CA LYS A 116 -5.36 -9.41 -7.00
C LYS A 116 -6.68 -9.12 -6.28
N ASP A 117 -7.26 -10.12 -5.63
CA ASP A 117 -8.49 -9.94 -4.86
C ASP A 117 -8.30 -8.95 -3.73
N HIS A 118 -7.18 -9.02 -3.02
CA HIS A 118 -6.86 -8.09 -1.95
C HIS A 118 -6.69 -6.66 -2.49
N LEU A 119 -6.01 -6.51 -3.62
CA LEU A 119 -5.84 -5.22 -4.28
C LEU A 119 -7.21 -4.63 -4.67
N ILE A 120 -8.09 -5.43 -5.26
CA ILE A 120 -9.44 -5.00 -5.63
C ILE A 120 -10.20 -4.51 -4.40
N LYS A 121 -10.14 -5.25 -3.28
CA LYS A 121 -10.80 -4.86 -2.03
C LYS A 121 -10.27 -3.53 -1.50
N ILE A 122 -8.96 -3.31 -1.55
CA ILE A 122 -8.35 -2.04 -1.14
C ILE A 122 -8.85 -0.89 -2.01
N LEU A 123 -8.88 -1.08 -3.32
CA LEU A 123 -9.32 -0.05 -4.26
C LEU A 123 -10.81 0.30 -4.05
N ILE A 124 -11.64 -0.70 -3.80
CA ILE A 124 -13.06 -0.48 -3.49
C ILE A 124 -13.21 0.35 -2.21
N ARG A 125 -12.47 0.01 -1.15
CA ARG A 125 -12.50 0.77 0.11
C ARG A 125 -12.07 2.22 -0.09
N ARG A 126 -11.05 2.46 -0.92
CA ARG A 126 -10.59 3.82 -1.23
C ARG A 126 -11.64 4.61 -1.98
N LEU A 127 -12.33 3.99 -2.94
CA LEU A 127 -13.43 4.63 -3.65
C LEU A 127 -14.57 5.00 -2.72
N ASP A 128 -14.99 4.07 -1.86
CA ASP A 128 -16.05 4.33 -0.86
C ASP A 128 -15.67 5.47 0.07
N LYS A 129 -14.42 5.52 0.52
CA LYS A 129 -13.92 6.59 1.37
C LYS A 129 -13.91 7.93 0.64
N MET A 130 -13.53 7.94 -0.63
CA MET A 130 -13.55 9.16 -1.46
C MET A 130 -14.98 9.66 -1.66
N ASP A 131 -15.91 8.76 -1.96
CA ASP A 131 -17.33 9.12 -2.12
C ASP A 131 -17.90 9.71 -0.84
N SER A 132 -17.60 9.14 0.31
CA SER A 132 -18.00 9.66 1.62
C SER A 132 -17.41 11.05 1.87
N SER A 133 -16.13 11.26 1.54
CA SER A 133 -15.46 12.55 1.68
C SER A 133 -16.06 13.60 0.75
N MET A 134 -16.38 13.22 -0.48
CA MET A 134 -17.01 14.12 -1.44
C MET A 134 -18.41 14.51 -1.01
N ALA A 135 -19.20 13.58 -0.51
CA ALA A 135 -20.54 13.84 0.01
C ALA A 135 -20.50 14.79 1.21
N ALA A 136 -19.56 14.58 2.14
CA ALA A 136 -19.38 15.46 3.29
C ALA A 136 -18.96 16.86 2.87
N PHE A 137 -18.02 16.98 1.92
CA PHE A 137 -17.59 18.27 1.38
C PHE A 137 -18.74 19.01 0.72
N LYS A 138 -19.53 18.34 -0.10
CA LYS A 138 -20.70 18.91 -0.76
C LYS A 138 -21.71 19.44 0.24
N PHE A 139 -21.98 18.67 1.30
CA PHE A 139 -22.90 19.05 2.37
C PHE A 139 -22.43 20.34 3.06
N GLU A 140 -21.15 20.39 3.43
CA GLU A 140 -20.57 21.58 4.09
C GLU A 140 -20.61 22.80 3.19
N PHE A 141 -20.32 22.63 1.89
CA PHE A 141 -20.37 23.72 0.91
C PHE A 141 -21.78 24.27 0.77
N GLU A 142 -22.80 23.41 0.64
CA GLU A 142 -24.20 23.83 0.55
C GLU A 142 -24.65 24.58 1.80
N LYS A 143 -24.22 24.11 2.97
CA LYS A 143 -24.52 24.74 4.25
C LYS A 143 -23.93 26.15 4.34
N MET A 144 -22.70 26.34 3.88
CA MET A 144 -22.08 27.66 3.82
C MET A 144 -22.78 28.58 2.84
N TYR A 145 -23.13 28.07 1.66
CA TYR A 145 -23.85 28.84 0.62
C TYR A 145 -25.17 29.35 1.12
N ARG A 146 -25.92 28.56 1.86
CA ARG A 146 -27.21 28.95 2.42
C ARG A 146 -27.11 30.05 3.47
N ARG A 147 -25.97 30.24 4.10
CA ARG A 147 -25.73 31.29 5.09
C ARG A 147 -25.37 32.65 4.49
N LEU A 148 -25.05 32.65 3.20
CA LEU A 148 -24.78 33.89 2.47
C LEU A 148 -26.08 34.56 2.02
#